data_e9bb69d32446e1cd7053618740b42459
#
_entry.id   e9bb69d32446e1cd7053618740b42459
#
_cell.length_a   1.000
_cell.length_b   1.000
_cell.length_c   1.000
_cell.angle_alpha   90.00
_cell.angle_beta   90.00
_cell.angle_gamma   90.00
#
_symmetry.space_group_name_H-M   'P 1'
#
loop_
_entity.id
_entity.type
_entity.pdbx_description
1 polymer ?
#
loop_
_entity_poly.entity_id
_entity_poly.type
_entity_poly.pdbx_seq_one_letter_code
_entity_poly.pdbx_strand_id
1 'polypeptide(L)'
;MLIVSNISKILRWPFLFVLTFSASATEPTPLAQGAITAEWPRLLGPKDNATSPETHLLHNLPKTGLPILWESPKGNGFGGPAIANQHLVIFYRVEEQEVIDCLHPSTGKRLWKYAYNAPYLPRYGGSRGPRTSPVIADGRVFTFGISGHLHCLDLATGKVLWDRSGEKDFAMGKSFFGHGSTPLVLGKKLLVQVGGKIDGQSVNSVALNTENGQLLWKAVHPWGASYSSPIPAKLHGRDCILVLAGGESRPPIGGLLVIDAHTGQILAEAPHRATIPESVSASSPVVLQSSDKKAALVFVSESYGAGGACFSIAKDFSVTTAWKAPEFGLYWMTPLVKEPFLFGFAGQNERLAELIGIDFLTGKELWRTDLGGGFGRASFLNVDQSILCLGEFGDLAWLELSKDGAKIKSRTKLFNAPETWTLPAISRGLLYVSQNEPGEGGTQPRIVCYDFRGK
;
A
#
# COMPACT_ATOMS: atom_id res chain seq x y z
N MET A 1 46.05 1.92 64.51
CA MET A 1 44.96 1.09 65.01
C MET A 1 43.64 1.82 64.69
N LEU A 2 43.09 1.61 63.52
CA LEU A 2 41.85 2.25 63.11
C LEU A 2 41.01 1.15 62.42
N ILE A 3 39.88 0.87 63.02
CA ILE A 3 38.90 -0.13 62.65
C ILE A 3 38.05 0.45 61.51
N VAL A 4 38.00 -0.19 60.35
CA VAL A 4 37.11 0.15 59.26
C VAL A 4 35.91 -0.80 59.29
N SER A 5 34.75 -0.26 59.64
CA SER A 5 33.46 -0.98 59.57
C SER A 5 32.88 -1.00 58.15
N ASN A 6 32.69 -2.21 57.60
CA ASN A 6 31.98 -2.47 56.38
C ASN A 6 30.47 -2.31 56.60
N ILE A 7 29.85 -1.34 55.89
CA ILE A 7 28.39 -1.25 55.75
C ILE A 7 28.02 -1.73 54.34
N SER A 8 27.48 -2.94 54.24
CA SER A 8 26.88 -3.50 53.03
C SER A 8 25.54 -2.80 52.73
N LYS A 9 25.49 -1.98 51.67
CA LYS A 9 24.26 -1.43 51.15
C LYS A 9 23.55 -2.50 50.28
N ILE A 10 22.47 -3.04 50.81
CA ILE A 10 21.55 -3.88 50.06
C ILE A 10 20.74 -2.99 49.11
N LEU A 11 21.02 -3.05 47.83
CA LEU A 11 20.28 -2.37 46.79
C LEU A 11 18.94 -3.11 46.56
N ARG A 12 17.86 -2.56 47.10
CA ARG A 12 16.49 -3.05 46.80
C ARG A 12 16.09 -2.52 45.42
N TRP A 13 15.97 -3.41 44.45
CA TRP A 13 15.36 -3.12 43.15
C TRP A 13 13.84 -3.01 43.35
N PRO A 14 13.18 -1.96 42.85
CA PRO A 14 11.72 -1.93 42.84
C PRO A 14 11.20 -2.94 41.80
N PHE A 15 10.42 -3.89 42.25
CA PHE A 15 9.59 -4.72 41.38
C PHE A 15 8.61 -3.80 40.65
N LEU A 16 8.85 -3.58 39.36
CA LEU A 16 7.88 -2.94 38.46
C LEU A 16 6.75 -3.93 38.21
N PHE A 17 5.62 -3.74 38.87
CA PHE A 17 4.38 -4.46 38.53
C PHE A 17 3.93 -3.96 37.15
N VAL A 18 4.19 -4.72 36.14
CA VAL A 18 3.56 -4.53 34.82
C VAL A 18 2.13 -4.97 34.96
N LEU A 19 1.22 -4.04 35.18
CA LEU A 19 -0.22 -4.26 35.04
C LEU A 19 -0.51 -4.54 33.55
N THR A 20 -0.59 -5.81 33.21
CA THR A 20 -1.15 -6.22 31.92
C THR A 20 -2.65 -5.93 31.95
N PHE A 21 -3.05 -4.79 31.39
CA PHE A 21 -4.44 -4.57 31.02
C PHE A 21 -4.76 -5.53 29.88
N SER A 22 -5.35 -6.68 30.22
CA SER A 22 -6.09 -7.48 29.24
C SER A 22 -7.36 -6.69 28.90
N ALA A 23 -7.32 -5.88 27.85
CA ALA A 23 -8.55 -5.39 27.26
C ALA A 23 -9.37 -6.63 26.83
N SER A 24 -10.51 -6.82 27.46
CA SER A 24 -11.48 -7.83 27.04
C SER A 24 -11.83 -7.53 25.58
N ALA A 25 -11.44 -8.40 24.66
CA ALA A 25 -11.83 -8.27 23.26
C ALA A 25 -13.35 -8.27 23.18
N THR A 26 -13.92 -7.19 22.68
CA THR A 26 -15.37 -7.10 22.47
C THR A 26 -15.72 -8.01 21.30
N GLU A 27 -16.74 -8.86 21.44
CA GLU A 27 -17.22 -9.67 20.31
C GLU A 27 -17.78 -8.75 19.23
N PRO A 28 -17.42 -8.99 17.95
CA PRO A 28 -17.95 -8.16 16.88
C PRO A 28 -19.44 -8.36 16.68
N THR A 29 -20.13 -7.32 16.23
CA THR A 29 -21.53 -7.40 15.80
C THR A 29 -21.74 -8.58 14.83
N PRO A 30 -22.80 -9.39 14.93
CA PRO A 30 -23.08 -10.42 13.94
C PRO A 30 -23.19 -9.85 12.53
N LEU A 31 -22.73 -10.58 11.53
CA LEU A 31 -22.92 -10.19 10.12
C LEU A 31 -24.42 -10.14 9.82
N ALA A 32 -24.85 -9.12 9.08
CA ALA A 32 -26.22 -9.02 8.60
C ALA A 32 -26.58 -10.22 7.69
N GLN A 33 -27.84 -10.62 7.68
CA GLN A 33 -28.31 -11.68 6.81
C GLN A 33 -28.08 -11.29 5.33
N GLY A 34 -27.45 -12.17 4.57
CA GLY A 34 -27.14 -11.93 3.16
C GLY A 34 -25.89 -11.03 2.92
N ALA A 35 -25.16 -10.65 3.95
CA ALA A 35 -23.93 -9.90 3.80
C ALA A 35 -22.91 -10.69 2.97
N ILE A 36 -22.38 -10.04 1.91
CA ILE A 36 -21.25 -10.54 1.15
C ILE A 36 -20.00 -10.18 1.92
N THR A 37 -19.10 -11.14 2.11
CA THR A 37 -17.81 -10.94 2.75
C THR A 37 -16.67 -11.28 1.80
N ALA A 38 -15.51 -10.64 2.01
CA ALA A 38 -14.31 -10.86 1.21
C ALA A 38 -13.07 -10.89 2.10
N GLU A 39 -11.98 -11.34 1.51
CA GLU A 39 -10.64 -11.21 2.05
C GLU A 39 -9.95 -9.98 1.46
N TRP A 40 -8.88 -9.52 2.13
CA TRP A 40 -8.04 -8.41 1.66
C TRP A 40 -6.58 -8.86 1.56
N PRO A 41 -6.22 -9.70 0.58
CA PRO A 41 -4.96 -10.45 0.60
C PRO A 41 -3.70 -9.64 0.25
N ARG A 42 -3.83 -8.36 -0.17
CA ARG A 42 -2.73 -7.52 -0.65
C ARG A 42 -3.11 -6.04 -0.71
N LEU A 43 -2.14 -5.17 -1.02
CA LEU A 43 -2.22 -3.71 -0.94
C LEU A 43 -3.53 -3.11 -1.46
N LEU A 44 -3.92 -3.41 -2.69
CA LEU A 44 -5.13 -2.85 -3.33
C LEU A 44 -6.31 -3.83 -3.30
N GLY A 45 -6.30 -4.75 -2.34
CA GLY A 45 -7.38 -5.71 -2.13
C GLY A 45 -7.46 -6.84 -3.16
N PRO A 46 -8.60 -7.54 -3.22
CA PRO A 46 -8.74 -8.77 -4.01
C PRO A 46 -8.67 -8.56 -5.51
N LYS A 47 -8.93 -7.33 -5.99
CA LYS A 47 -8.97 -7.00 -7.42
C LYS A 47 -7.87 -6.04 -7.87
N ASP A 48 -6.87 -5.76 -7.03
CA ASP A 48 -5.76 -4.82 -7.29
C ASP A 48 -6.20 -3.40 -7.71
N ASN A 49 -7.35 -2.94 -7.24
CA ASN A 49 -7.96 -1.65 -7.60
C ASN A 49 -8.67 -0.96 -6.43
N ALA A 50 -8.31 -1.30 -5.20
CA ALA A 50 -8.92 -0.79 -3.97
C ALA A 50 -10.45 -0.99 -3.91
N THR A 51 -10.95 -2.10 -4.49
CA THR A 51 -12.37 -2.46 -4.46
C THR A 51 -12.60 -3.75 -3.66
N SER A 52 -13.63 -3.74 -2.81
CA SER A 52 -14.15 -4.92 -2.11
C SER A 52 -15.61 -5.18 -2.50
N PRO A 53 -16.02 -6.43 -2.67
CA PRO A 53 -17.42 -6.77 -2.89
C PRO A 53 -18.26 -6.79 -1.60
N GLU A 54 -17.69 -6.49 -0.44
CA GLU A 54 -18.39 -6.54 0.83
C GLU A 54 -19.60 -5.63 0.87
N THR A 55 -20.64 -6.06 1.59
CA THR A 55 -21.92 -5.37 1.72
C THR A 55 -22.39 -5.31 3.16
N HIS A 56 -23.44 -4.50 3.44
CA HIS A 56 -24.02 -4.31 4.77
C HIS A 56 -23.02 -3.74 5.78
N LEU A 57 -22.30 -2.73 5.35
CA LEU A 57 -21.36 -2.00 6.20
C LEU A 57 -22.05 -0.85 6.93
N LEU A 58 -21.40 -0.33 7.96
CA LEU A 58 -21.89 0.78 8.78
C LEU A 58 -21.75 2.10 8.02
N HIS A 59 -22.84 2.56 7.37
CA HIS A 59 -22.85 3.82 6.62
C HIS A 59 -23.02 5.08 7.48
N ASN A 60 -23.75 4.96 8.60
CA ASN A 60 -23.95 6.06 9.54
C ASN A 60 -22.84 6.06 10.60
N LEU A 61 -21.71 6.69 10.29
CA LEU A 61 -20.55 6.73 11.17
C LEU A 61 -20.85 7.55 12.43
N PRO A 62 -20.68 6.98 13.64
CA PRO A 62 -20.90 7.71 14.88
C PRO A 62 -19.87 8.83 15.05
N LYS A 63 -20.29 10.01 15.48
CA LYS A 63 -19.39 11.15 15.72
C LYS A 63 -18.36 10.89 16.83
N THR A 64 -18.64 9.95 17.70
CA THR A 64 -17.79 9.55 18.84
C THR A 64 -16.68 8.55 18.49
N GLY A 65 -16.53 8.18 17.21
CA GLY A 65 -15.62 7.15 16.75
C GLY A 65 -16.29 5.80 16.53
N LEU A 66 -15.57 4.87 15.92
CA LEU A 66 -16.04 3.49 15.70
C LEU A 66 -15.71 2.62 16.91
N PRO A 67 -16.51 1.57 17.17
CA PRO A 67 -16.17 0.56 18.17
C PRO A 67 -14.85 -0.13 17.84
N ILE A 68 -13.89 -0.04 18.75
CA ILE A 68 -12.62 -0.79 18.65
C ILE A 68 -12.85 -2.19 19.21
N LEU A 69 -12.59 -3.21 18.39
CA LEU A 69 -12.62 -4.60 18.84
C LEU A 69 -11.30 -4.99 19.50
N TRP A 70 -10.21 -4.61 18.88
CA TRP A 70 -8.87 -4.82 19.40
C TRP A 70 -7.87 -3.86 18.73
N GLU A 71 -6.74 -3.70 19.39
CA GLU A 71 -5.57 -3.01 18.84
C GLU A 71 -4.31 -3.78 19.20
N SER A 72 -3.29 -3.66 18.36
CA SER A 72 -1.99 -4.29 18.60
C SER A 72 -0.86 -3.30 18.28
N PRO A 73 0.12 -3.13 19.19
CA PRO A 73 1.28 -2.31 18.88
C PRO A 73 2.01 -2.82 17.65
N LYS A 74 2.50 -1.88 16.84
CA LYS A 74 3.42 -2.16 15.74
C LYS A 74 4.57 -1.16 15.77
N GLY A 75 5.62 -1.44 15.02
CA GLY A 75 6.69 -0.47 14.80
C GLY A 75 6.43 0.40 13.57
N ASN A 76 7.50 1.06 13.10
CA ASN A 76 7.46 1.96 11.95
C ASN A 76 7.19 1.21 10.65
N GLY A 77 6.49 1.84 9.73
CA GLY A 77 6.24 1.33 8.38
C GLY A 77 4.89 1.74 7.84
N PHE A 78 4.80 1.83 6.50
CA PHE A 78 3.60 2.28 5.78
C PHE A 78 2.88 1.14 5.03
N GLY A 79 3.33 -0.12 5.19
CA GLY A 79 2.65 -1.27 4.61
C GLY A 79 1.25 -1.46 5.21
N GLY A 80 0.26 -1.69 4.35
CA GLY A 80 -1.10 -2.06 4.75
C GLY A 80 -1.16 -3.50 5.23
N PRO A 81 -2.16 -3.88 6.04
CA PRO A 81 -2.38 -5.27 6.42
C PRO A 81 -2.88 -6.09 5.25
N ALA A 82 -2.52 -7.38 5.24
CA ALA A 82 -3.10 -8.37 4.35
C ALA A 82 -3.90 -9.40 5.17
N ILE A 83 -5.10 -9.74 4.72
CA ILE A 83 -6.00 -10.64 5.43
C ILE A 83 -6.48 -11.74 4.49
N ALA A 84 -6.21 -13.00 4.84
CA ALA A 84 -6.75 -14.17 4.17
C ALA A 84 -6.71 -15.41 5.08
N ASN A 85 -7.63 -16.36 4.88
CA ASN A 85 -7.66 -17.65 5.59
C ASN A 85 -7.53 -17.50 7.11
N GLN A 86 -8.24 -16.55 7.73
CA GLN A 86 -8.21 -16.27 9.18
C GLN A 86 -6.83 -15.80 9.70
N HIS A 87 -5.97 -15.28 8.83
CA HIS A 87 -4.69 -14.69 9.17
C HIS A 87 -4.67 -13.23 8.73
N LEU A 88 -4.25 -12.34 9.64
CA LEU A 88 -3.95 -10.95 9.36
C LEU A 88 -2.44 -10.76 9.50
N VAL A 89 -1.80 -10.38 8.41
CA VAL A 89 -0.34 -10.17 8.38
C VAL A 89 -0.02 -8.69 8.27
N ILE A 90 0.85 -8.20 9.15
CA ILE A 90 1.42 -6.86 9.11
C ILE A 90 2.93 -6.92 8.99
N PHE A 91 3.50 -5.89 8.35
CA PHE A 91 4.93 -5.79 8.11
C PHE A 91 5.43 -4.42 8.58
N TYR A 92 6.35 -4.42 9.53
CA TYR A 92 6.83 -3.21 10.18
C TYR A 92 8.27 -3.36 10.67
N ARG A 93 8.84 -2.31 11.25
CA ARG A 93 10.20 -2.28 11.79
C ARG A 93 10.20 -1.92 13.26
N VAL A 94 11.02 -2.64 14.02
CA VAL A 94 11.40 -2.31 15.40
C VAL A 94 12.93 -2.28 15.44
N GLU A 95 13.49 -1.17 15.87
CA GLU A 95 14.93 -0.94 15.88
C GLU A 95 15.59 -1.25 14.52
N GLU A 96 16.53 -2.20 14.46
CA GLU A 96 17.22 -2.62 13.23
C GLU A 96 16.60 -3.87 12.59
N GLN A 97 15.42 -4.33 13.05
CA GLN A 97 14.76 -5.51 12.53
C GLN A 97 13.48 -5.17 11.78
N GLU A 98 13.29 -5.75 10.62
CA GLU A 98 11.97 -5.85 9.99
C GLU A 98 11.23 -7.06 10.55
N VAL A 99 9.95 -6.87 10.83
CA VAL A 99 9.08 -7.81 11.54
C VAL A 99 7.85 -8.12 10.70
N ILE A 100 7.62 -9.41 10.48
CA ILE A 100 6.39 -9.93 9.89
C ILE A 100 5.61 -10.55 11.03
N ASP A 101 4.46 -9.99 11.34
CA ASP A 101 3.63 -10.39 12.49
C ASP A 101 2.27 -10.86 11.99
N CYS A 102 1.87 -12.05 12.39
CA CYS A 102 0.59 -12.63 12.01
C CYS A 102 -0.33 -12.69 13.21
N LEU A 103 -1.50 -12.10 13.05
CA LEU A 103 -2.54 -12.00 14.07
C LEU A 103 -3.82 -12.72 13.60
N HIS A 104 -4.60 -13.17 14.56
CA HIS A 104 -5.98 -13.60 14.27
C HIS A 104 -6.85 -12.36 13.99
N PRO A 105 -7.51 -12.26 12.82
CA PRO A 105 -8.16 -11.00 12.40
C PRO A 105 -9.26 -10.52 13.38
N SER A 106 -10.05 -11.39 13.95
CA SER A 106 -11.15 -10.97 14.82
C SER A 106 -10.76 -10.68 16.28
N THR A 107 -9.60 -11.18 16.74
CA THR A 107 -9.20 -11.05 18.15
C THR A 107 -7.89 -10.32 18.38
N GLY A 108 -7.10 -10.07 17.33
CA GLY A 108 -5.76 -9.48 17.45
C GLY A 108 -4.73 -10.39 18.11
N LYS A 109 -5.10 -11.63 18.48
CA LYS A 109 -4.18 -12.59 19.10
C LYS A 109 -3.08 -12.97 18.11
N ARG A 110 -1.80 -12.84 18.55
CA ARG A 110 -0.66 -13.23 17.73
C ARG A 110 -0.66 -14.74 17.50
N LEU A 111 -0.58 -15.14 16.23
CA LEU A 111 -0.45 -16.52 15.78
C LEU A 111 1.03 -16.92 15.65
N TRP A 112 1.82 -16.05 14.99
CA TRP A 112 3.26 -16.21 14.86
C TRP A 112 3.93 -14.87 14.57
N LYS A 113 5.26 -14.81 14.73
CA LYS A 113 6.08 -13.65 14.43
C LYS A 113 7.41 -14.12 13.83
N TYR A 114 7.84 -13.49 12.76
CA TYR A 114 9.17 -13.65 12.17
C TYR A 114 9.85 -12.28 12.12
N ALA A 115 11.14 -12.23 12.45
CA ALA A 115 11.92 -11.00 12.41
C ALA A 115 13.32 -11.30 11.86
N TYR A 116 13.86 -10.34 11.13
CA TYR A 116 15.21 -10.42 10.57
C TYR A 116 15.92 -9.08 10.61
N ASN A 117 17.25 -9.12 10.63
CA ASN A 117 18.06 -7.90 10.67
C ASN A 117 18.06 -7.23 9.29
N ALA A 118 17.72 -5.95 9.24
CA ALA A 118 17.61 -5.16 8.03
C ALA A 118 18.09 -3.71 8.29
N PRO A 119 19.38 -3.50 8.52
CA PRO A 119 19.90 -2.18 8.82
C PRO A 119 19.64 -1.23 7.65
N TYR A 120 18.98 -0.11 7.94
CA TYR A 120 18.64 0.88 6.94
C TYR A 120 18.55 2.28 7.55
N LEU A 121 19.16 3.25 6.89
CA LEU A 121 19.05 4.66 7.24
C LEU A 121 18.60 5.44 6.01
N PRO A 122 17.40 6.07 6.04
CA PRO A 122 16.94 6.92 4.94
C PRO A 122 17.88 8.11 4.73
N ARG A 123 18.15 8.45 3.46
CA ARG A 123 19.02 9.59 3.11
C ARG A 123 18.45 10.94 3.56
N TYR A 124 17.14 11.09 3.50
CA TYR A 124 16.43 12.35 3.80
C TYR A 124 15.57 12.29 5.06
N GLY A 125 15.84 11.36 5.97
CA GLY A 125 15.00 11.17 7.16
C GLY A 125 13.69 10.42 6.87
N GLY A 126 12.71 10.56 7.76
CA GLY A 126 11.43 9.86 7.69
C GLY A 126 11.46 8.44 8.26
N SER A 127 10.38 7.71 8.10
CA SER A 127 10.23 6.34 8.60
C SER A 127 11.28 5.40 8.03
N ARG A 128 11.88 4.59 8.90
CA ARG A 128 12.84 3.54 8.55
C ARG A 128 12.19 2.19 8.27
N GLY A 129 10.89 2.09 8.40
CA GLY A 129 10.15 0.85 8.24
C GLY A 129 9.79 0.54 6.78
N PRO A 130 9.33 -0.69 6.52
CA PRO A 130 8.92 -1.12 5.19
C PRO A 130 7.77 -0.27 4.66
N ARG A 131 7.78 -0.05 3.35
CA ARG A 131 6.75 0.69 2.60
C ARG A 131 5.83 -0.23 1.83
N THR A 132 6.21 -1.49 1.70
CA THR A 132 5.45 -2.51 1.00
C THR A 132 4.45 -3.18 1.95
N SER A 133 3.33 -3.62 1.40
CA SER A 133 2.38 -4.47 2.11
C SER A 133 2.76 -5.95 1.95
N PRO A 134 2.45 -6.80 2.94
CA PRO A 134 2.46 -8.24 2.74
C PRO A 134 1.51 -8.65 1.61
N VAL A 135 1.81 -9.76 0.94
CA VAL A 135 0.91 -10.38 -0.03
C VAL A 135 0.65 -11.81 0.40
N ILE A 136 -0.62 -12.18 0.53
CA ILE A 136 -1.04 -13.54 0.87
C ILE A 136 -1.59 -14.21 -0.39
N ALA A 137 -1.02 -15.35 -0.76
CA ALA A 137 -1.51 -16.18 -1.85
C ALA A 137 -1.13 -17.65 -1.63
N ASP A 138 -2.04 -18.57 -1.95
CA ASP A 138 -1.81 -20.02 -1.95
C ASP A 138 -1.15 -20.55 -0.65
N GLY A 139 -1.62 -20.06 0.52
CA GLY A 139 -1.08 -20.45 1.82
C GLY A 139 0.32 -19.91 2.12
N ARG A 140 0.78 -18.90 1.41
CA ARG A 140 2.08 -18.24 1.58
C ARG A 140 1.93 -16.76 1.84
N VAL A 141 2.92 -16.20 2.52
CA VAL A 141 3.10 -14.76 2.72
C VAL A 141 4.36 -14.32 2.01
N PHE A 142 4.25 -13.31 1.17
CA PHE A 142 5.39 -12.67 0.51
C PHE A 142 5.57 -11.26 1.08
N THR A 143 6.82 -10.91 1.42
CA THR A 143 7.20 -9.58 1.87
C THR A 143 8.44 -9.10 1.14
N PHE A 144 8.51 -7.80 0.88
CA PHE A 144 9.66 -7.16 0.24
C PHE A 144 10.12 -6.00 1.12
N GLY A 145 11.23 -6.19 1.82
CA GLY A 145 11.74 -5.26 2.82
C GLY A 145 12.38 -4.01 2.24
N ILE A 146 12.55 -3.01 3.10
CA ILE A 146 13.10 -1.69 2.74
C ILE A 146 14.52 -1.78 2.13
N SER A 147 15.31 -2.77 2.56
CA SER A 147 16.66 -3.05 2.06
C SER A 147 16.69 -4.05 0.90
N GLY A 148 15.54 -4.40 0.33
CA GLY A 148 15.45 -5.33 -0.81
C GLY A 148 15.45 -6.82 -0.42
N HIS A 149 15.23 -7.17 0.85
CA HIS A 149 15.04 -8.55 1.25
C HIS A 149 13.65 -9.04 0.87
N LEU A 150 13.59 -10.13 0.15
CA LEU A 150 12.34 -10.78 -0.25
C LEU A 150 12.21 -12.10 0.51
N HIS A 151 11.10 -12.29 1.21
CA HIS A 151 10.80 -13.52 1.94
C HIS A 151 9.49 -14.13 1.46
N CYS A 152 9.47 -15.45 1.41
CA CYS A 152 8.26 -16.25 1.33
C CYS A 152 8.14 -17.11 2.59
N LEU A 153 7.05 -16.94 3.31
CA LEU A 153 6.77 -17.69 4.52
C LEU A 153 5.51 -18.53 4.35
N ASP A 154 5.47 -19.65 5.06
CA ASP A 154 4.23 -20.41 5.23
C ASP A 154 3.23 -19.61 6.07
N LEU A 155 2.01 -19.44 5.57
CA LEU A 155 0.99 -18.58 6.19
C LEU A 155 0.56 -19.10 7.57
N ALA A 156 0.48 -20.42 7.74
CA ALA A 156 -0.01 -20.99 8.99
C ALA A 156 1.03 -20.93 10.12
N THR A 157 2.32 -21.04 9.79
CA THR A 157 3.38 -21.25 10.78
C THR A 157 4.40 -20.12 10.87
N GLY A 158 4.47 -19.24 9.86
CA GLY A 158 5.50 -18.20 9.74
C GLY A 158 6.91 -18.74 9.41
N LYS A 159 7.04 -20.04 9.07
CA LYS A 159 8.32 -20.64 8.66
C LYS A 159 8.73 -20.09 7.30
N VAL A 160 9.99 -19.65 7.19
CA VAL A 160 10.56 -19.24 5.90
C VAL A 160 10.65 -20.47 4.98
N LEU A 161 10.02 -20.36 3.82
CA LEU A 161 10.07 -21.37 2.75
C LEU A 161 11.24 -21.09 1.81
N TRP A 162 11.45 -19.85 1.46
CA TRP A 162 12.59 -19.35 0.70
C TRP A 162 12.76 -17.85 0.91
N ASP A 163 13.95 -17.34 0.63
CA ASP A 163 14.29 -15.92 0.63
C ASP A 163 15.19 -15.52 -0.54
N ARG A 164 15.25 -14.22 -0.83
CA ARG A 164 16.12 -13.61 -1.84
C ARG A 164 16.69 -12.30 -1.32
N SER A 165 17.89 -12.01 -1.72
CA SER A 165 18.56 -10.73 -1.49
C SER A 165 18.55 -9.89 -2.76
N GLY A 166 17.87 -8.75 -2.75
CA GLY A 166 17.87 -7.84 -3.89
C GLY A 166 19.27 -7.39 -4.30
N GLU A 167 20.15 -7.12 -3.33
CA GLU A 167 21.53 -6.74 -3.58
C GLU A 167 22.33 -7.86 -4.24
N LYS A 168 22.27 -9.07 -3.67
CA LYS A 168 23.10 -10.20 -4.13
C LYS A 168 22.56 -10.85 -5.41
N ASP A 169 21.23 -11.03 -5.50
CA ASP A 169 20.61 -11.79 -6.58
C ASP A 169 20.32 -10.93 -7.81
N PHE A 170 20.10 -9.60 -7.62
CA PHE A 170 19.64 -8.71 -8.67
C PHE A 170 20.47 -7.42 -8.77
N ALA A 171 21.59 -7.30 -8.04
CA ALA A 171 22.44 -6.12 -7.97
C ALA A 171 21.61 -4.82 -7.78
N MET A 172 20.61 -4.86 -6.92
CA MET A 172 19.77 -3.69 -6.60
C MET A 172 20.60 -2.63 -5.87
N GLY A 173 20.46 -1.40 -6.32
CA GLY A 173 21.06 -0.24 -5.64
C GLY A 173 20.25 0.19 -4.41
N LYS A 174 20.86 1.05 -3.58
CA LYS A 174 20.14 1.71 -2.49
C LYS A 174 19.30 2.85 -3.06
N SER A 175 17.99 2.86 -2.78
CA SER A 175 17.15 4.01 -3.09
C SER A 175 17.02 4.92 -1.87
N PHE A 176 16.67 6.20 -2.08
CA PHE A 176 16.71 7.21 -1.02
C PHE A 176 15.70 6.97 0.12
N PHE A 177 14.55 6.35 -0.15
CA PHE A 177 13.59 5.90 0.85
C PHE A 177 13.50 4.37 0.98
N GLY A 178 14.46 3.62 0.40
CA GLY A 178 14.43 2.17 0.33
C GLY A 178 13.47 1.66 -0.75
N HIS A 179 13.22 0.36 -0.75
CA HIS A 179 12.30 -0.25 -1.71
C HIS A 179 10.86 -0.18 -1.21
N GLY A 180 9.92 0.25 -2.08
CA GLY A 180 8.53 0.53 -1.69
C GLY A 180 7.46 -0.05 -2.61
N SER A 181 7.84 -0.69 -3.71
CA SER A 181 6.91 -1.34 -4.61
C SER A 181 6.45 -2.68 -4.03
N THR A 182 5.17 -2.78 -3.67
CA THR A 182 4.59 -4.05 -3.19
C THR A 182 4.59 -5.08 -4.31
N PRO A 183 5.10 -6.31 -4.09
CA PRO A 183 5.08 -7.37 -5.08
C PRO A 183 3.66 -7.74 -5.54
N LEU A 184 3.55 -8.26 -6.77
CA LEU A 184 2.30 -8.75 -7.34
C LEU A 184 2.35 -10.26 -7.56
N VAL A 185 1.36 -11.00 -7.06
CA VAL A 185 1.22 -12.43 -7.35
C VAL A 185 0.21 -12.65 -8.47
N LEU A 186 0.62 -13.36 -9.52
CA LEU A 186 -0.20 -13.79 -10.66
C LEU A 186 -0.03 -15.31 -10.88
N GLY A 187 -0.99 -16.09 -10.36
CA GLY A 187 -0.87 -17.54 -10.32
C GLY A 187 0.40 -17.96 -9.59
N LYS A 188 1.26 -18.73 -10.24
CA LYS A 188 2.54 -19.19 -9.64
C LYS A 188 3.72 -18.22 -9.85
N LYS A 189 3.46 -16.98 -10.19
CA LYS A 189 4.50 -15.97 -10.41
C LYS A 189 4.39 -14.86 -9.36
N LEU A 190 5.52 -14.53 -8.73
CA LEU A 190 5.70 -13.36 -7.90
C LEU A 190 6.49 -12.32 -8.70
N LEU A 191 5.85 -11.23 -9.03
CA LEU A 191 6.47 -10.10 -9.72
C LEU A 191 7.05 -9.11 -8.72
N VAL A 192 8.30 -8.70 -8.94
CA VAL A 192 9.02 -7.73 -8.11
C VAL A 192 9.71 -6.71 -8.99
N GLN A 193 9.52 -5.43 -8.72
CA GLN A 193 10.35 -4.37 -9.31
C GLN A 193 11.72 -4.38 -8.61
N VAL A 194 12.75 -4.73 -9.35
CA VAL A 194 14.12 -4.82 -8.80
C VAL A 194 14.97 -3.60 -9.15
N GLY A 195 14.78 -3.01 -10.31
CA GLY A 195 15.56 -1.85 -10.75
C GLY A 195 17.08 -2.07 -10.66
N GLY A 196 17.51 -3.28 -10.94
CA GLY A 196 18.90 -3.73 -10.75
C GLY A 196 19.56 -4.22 -12.03
N LYS A 197 20.48 -5.18 -11.88
CA LYS A 197 21.17 -5.81 -13.01
C LYS A 197 21.22 -7.31 -12.88
N ILE A 198 20.99 -8.01 -13.98
CA ILE A 198 21.16 -9.47 -14.10
C ILE A 198 21.94 -9.77 -15.38
N ASP A 199 23.04 -10.52 -15.31
CA ASP A 199 23.92 -10.83 -16.44
C ASP A 199 24.40 -9.58 -17.19
N GLY A 200 24.70 -8.50 -16.45
CA GLY A 200 25.12 -7.22 -17.02
C GLY A 200 24.03 -6.35 -17.64
N GLN A 201 22.81 -6.85 -17.81
CA GLN A 201 21.67 -6.12 -18.35
C GLN A 201 20.91 -5.39 -17.25
N SER A 202 20.48 -4.16 -17.52
CA SER A 202 19.56 -3.42 -16.64
C SER A 202 18.18 -4.08 -16.68
N VAL A 203 17.63 -4.39 -15.51
CA VAL A 203 16.36 -5.10 -15.35
C VAL A 203 15.43 -4.26 -14.47
N ASN A 204 14.25 -3.93 -14.98
CA ASN A 204 13.24 -3.25 -14.19
C ASN A 204 12.54 -4.21 -13.21
N SER A 205 12.03 -5.32 -13.71
CA SER A 205 11.22 -6.27 -12.94
C SER A 205 11.63 -7.71 -13.22
N VAL A 206 11.37 -8.58 -12.24
CA VAL A 206 11.53 -10.03 -12.38
C VAL A 206 10.24 -10.74 -12.00
N ALA A 207 10.00 -11.93 -12.56
CA ALA A 207 9.05 -12.88 -12.02
C ALA A 207 9.79 -14.06 -11.40
N LEU A 208 9.40 -14.38 -10.18
CA LEU A 208 9.92 -15.53 -9.44
C LEU A 208 8.82 -16.58 -9.28
N ASN A 209 9.19 -17.84 -9.25
CA ASN A 209 8.26 -18.91 -8.90
C ASN A 209 7.84 -18.77 -7.43
N THR A 210 6.54 -18.72 -7.15
CA THR A 210 6.00 -18.56 -5.79
C THR A 210 6.35 -19.71 -4.85
N GLU A 211 6.64 -20.91 -5.37
CA GLU A 211 6.91 -22.10 -4.56
C GLU A 211 8.36 -22.17 -4.07
N ASN A 212 9.33 -21.73 -4.89
CA ASN A 212 10.76 -21.93 -4.61
C ASN A 212 11.65 -20.70 -4.87
N GLY A 213 11.07 -19.55 -5.26
CA GLY A 213 11.81 -18.31 -5.51
C GLY A 213 12.73 -18.32 -6.73
N GLN A 214 12.65 -19.34 -7.61
CA GLN A 214 13.46 -19.38 -8.84
C GLN A 214 13.02 -18.31 -9.84
N LEU A 215 14.00 -17.70 -10.54
CA LEU A 215 13.76 -16.73 -11.59
C LEU A 215 13.08 -17.42 -12.78
N LEU A 216 11.90 -16.92 -13.18
CA LEU A 216 11.14 -17.40 -14.34
C LEU A 216 11.42 -16.57 -15.59
N TRP A 217 11.43 -15.24 -15.43
CA TRP A 217 11.77 -14.28 -16.48
C TRP A 217 12.22 -12.93 -15.88
N LYS A 218 12.89 -12.14 -16.69
CA LYS A 218 13.32 -10.76 -16.40
C LYS A 218 12.82 -9.79 -17.46
N ALA A 219 12.30 -8.64 -17.05
CA ALA A 219 11.94 -7.52 -17.93
C ALA A 219 13.15 -6.60 -18.06
N VAL A 220 13.87 -6.71 -19.18
CA VAL A 220 15.08 -5.92 -19.46
C VAL A 220 14.67 -4.52 -19.89
N HIS A 221 15.03 -3.53 -19.09
CA HIS A 221 14.74 -2.11 -19.34
C HIS A 221 15.66 -1.22 -18.52
N PRO A 222 16.12 -0.06 -19.05
CA PRO A 222 17.02 0.85 -18.33
C PRO A 222 16.33 1.65 -17.22
N TRP A 223 14.99 1.79 -17.25
CA TRP A 223 14.28 2.48 -16.19
C TRP A 223 14.28 1.67 -14.90
N GLY A 224 14.69 2.31 -13.80
CA GLY A 224 14.78 1.67 -12.49
C GLY A 224 13.42 1.37 -11.85
N ALA A 225 13.44 0.80 -10.66
CA ALA A 225 12.24 0.58 -9.86
C ALA A 225 11.74 1.89 -9.26
N SER A 226 10.43 2.05 -9.17
CA SER A 226 9.77 3.14 -8.44
C SER A 226 9.20 2.63 -7.10
N TYR A 227 8.45 3.48 -6.40
CA TYR A 227 7.65 3.11 -5.22
C TYR A 227 6.24 2.65 -5.58
N SER A 228 5.83 2.84 -6.84
CA SER A 228 4.54 2.39 -7.37
C SER A 228 4.47 0.88 -7.43
N SER A 229 3.35 0.32 -7.00
CA SER A 229 3.13 -1.14 -7.10
C SER A 229 2.60 -1.54 -8.47
N PRO A 230 3.07 -2.66 -9.05
CA PRO A 230 2.61 -3.16 -10.34
C PRO A 230 1.15 -3.60 -10.27
N ILE A 231 0.42 -3.38 -11.36
CA ILE A 231 -1.01 -3.70 -11.48
C ILE A 231 -1.22 -4.71 -12.62
N PRO A 232 -2.00 -5.78 -12.39
CA PRO A 232 -2.39 -6.67 -13.48
C PRO A 232 -3.44 -6.01 -14.36
N ALA A 233 -3.35 -6.23 -15.65
CA ALA A 233 -4.32 -5.75 -16.61
C ALA A 233 -4.50 -6.75 -17.77
N LYS A 234 -5.72 -6.83 -18.30
CA LYS A 234 -5.97 -7.57 -19.54
C LYS A 234 -6.15 -6.56 -20.66
N LEU A 235 -5.12 -6.35 -21.48
CA LEU A 235 -5.14 -5.41 -22.61
C LEU A 235 -5.31 -6.18 -23.93
N HIS A 236 -6.36 -5.90 -24.67
CA HIS A 236 -6.65 -6.53 -25.96
C HIS A 236 -6.61 -8.08 -25.92
N GLY A 237 -7.06 -8.66 -24.80
CA GLY A 237 -7.06 -10.11 -24.58
C GLY A 237 -5.77 -10.69 -24.05
N ARG A 238 -4.68 -9.90 -23.97
CA ARG A 238 -3.37 -10.31 -23.43
C ARG A 238 -3.24 -9.98 -21.96
N ASP A 239 -2.70 -10.89 -21.17
CA ASP A 239 -2.42 -10.67 -19.77
C ASP A 239 -1.14 -9.85 -19.63
N CYS A 240 -1.29 -8.65 -19.09
CA CYS A 240 -0.24 -7.65 -18.98
C CYS A 240 -0.02 -7.25 -17.52
N ILE A 241 1.12 -6.64 -17.27
CA ILE A 241 1.46 -5.99 -16.00
C ILE A 241 1.79 -4.55 -16.33
N LEU A 242 1.14 -3.62 -15.64
CA LEU A 242 1.40 -2.19 -15.74
C LEU A 242 2.36 -1.79 -14.62
N VAL A 243 3.45 -1.16 -14.98
CA VAL A 243 4.49 -0.70 -14.07
C VAL A 243 4.75 0.79 -14.32
N LEU A 244 4.62 1.62 -13.30
CA LEU A 244 5.22 2.95 -13.33
C LEU A 244 6.68 2.80 -12.88
N ALA A 245 7.58 2.83 -13.85
CA ALA A 245 9.02 2.70 -13.65
C ALA A 245 9.68 4.07 -13.39
N GLY A 246 10.82 4.10 -12.73
CA GLY A 246 11.51 5.35 -12.46
C GLY A 246 12.65 5.18 -11.47
N GLY A 247 12.46 5.64 -10.24
CA GLY A 247 13.51 5.63 -9.22
C GLY A 247 14.52 6.77 -9.36
N GLU A 248 15.60 6.69 -8.62
CA GLU A 248 16.69 7.67 -8.71
C GLU A 248 17.49 7.46 -10.00
N SER A 249 17.48 8.43 -10.88
CA SER A 249 18.30 8.42 -12.09
C SER A 249 18.77 9.84 -12.47
N ARG A 250 19.93 9.94 -13.09
CA ARG A 250 20.50 11.20 -13.58
C ARG A 250 20.99 10.99 -15.01
N PRO A 251 20.30 11.54 -16.04
CA PRO A 251 19.08 12.35 -15.94
C PRO A 251 17.86 11.53 -15.44
N PRO A 252 16.81 12.22 -14.94
CA PRO A 252 15.57 11.55 -14.54
C PRO A 252 14.91 10.87 -15.74
N ILE A 253 14.76 9.54 -15.67
CA ILE A 253 14.09 8.72 -16.68
C ILE A 253 13.08 7.80 -16.02
N GLY A 254 11.99 7.53 -16.71
CA GLY A 254 10.92 6.66 -16.20
C GLY A 254 9.61 6.86 -16.95
N GLY A 255 8.60 6.12 -16.56
CA GLY A 255 7.27 6.17 -17.14
C GLY A 255 6.53 4.86 -17.05
N LEU A 256 5.48 4.74 -17.84
CA LEU A 256 4.68 3.52 -17.94
C LEU A 256 5.42 2.46 -18.76
N LEU A 257 5.55 1.26 -18.18
CA LEU A 257 5.89 0.04 -18.90
C LEU A 257 4.67 -0.90 -18.91
N VAL A 258 4.39 -1.48 -20.08
CA VAL A 258 3.44 -2.57 -20.26
C VAL A 258 4.23 -3.83 -20.52
N ILE A 259 4.16 -4.77 -19.59
CA ILE A 259 4.96 -6.00 -19.59
C ILE A 259 4.03 -7.18 -19.86
N ASP A 260 4.43 -8.09 -20.76
CA ASP A 260 3.75 -9.37 -20.92
C ASP A 260 3.88 -10.23 -19.65
N ALA A 261 2.76 -10.61 -19.05
CA ALA A 261 2.75 -11.33 -17.78
C ALA A 261 3.34 -12.75 -17.84
N HIS A 262 3.45 -13.33 -19.05
CA HIS A 262 3.97 -14.69 -19.22
C HIS A 262 5.47 -14.72 -19.51
N THR A 263 5.96 -13.73 -20.25
CA THR A 263 7.33 -13.76 -20.81
C THR A 263 8.26 -12.69 -20.23
N GLY A 264 7.72 -11.62 -19.63
CA GLY A 264 8.49 -10.45 -19.20
C GLY A 264 8.87 -9.50 -20.32
N GLN A 265 8.41 -9.74 -21.55
CA GLN A 265 8.66 -8.85 -22.68
C GLN A 265 8.00 -7.48 -22.45
N ILE A 266 8.75 -6.40 -22.69
CA ILE A 266 8.17 -5.06 -22.76
C ILE A 266 7.37 -4.96 -24.05
N LEU A 267 6.06 -4.77 -23.92
CA LEU A 267 5.13 -4.63 -25.05
C LEU A 267 4.97 -3.19 -25.47
N ALA A 268 5.01 -2.27 -24.49
CA ALA A 268 4.86 -0.85 -24.70
C ALA A 268 5.58 -0.07 -23.61
N GLU A 269 6.03 1.14 -23.94
CA GLU A 269 6.58 2.10 -23.01
C GLU A 269 6.09 3.51 -23.31
N ALA A 270 5.90 4.33 -22.27
CA ALA A 270 5.51 5.73 -22.41
C ALA A 270 6.23 6.58 -21.36
N PRO A 271 7.15 7.47 -21.78
CA PRO A 271 7.87 8.31 -20.85
C PRO A 271 6.95 9.25 -20.08
N HIS A 272 7.07 9.23 -18.76
CA HIS A 272 6.40 10.16 -17.85
C HIS A 272 7.18 10.23 -16.54
N ARG A 273 7.89 11.33 -16.33
CA ARG A 273 8.79 11.50 -15.19
C ARG A 273 8.91 12.97 -14.80
N ALA A 274 8.97 13.25 -13.50
CA ALA A 274 9.36 14.56 -13.00
C ALA A 274 10.83 14.86 -13.36
N THR A 275 11.15 16.14 -13.49
CA THR A 275 12.51 16.61 -13.79
C THR A 275 13.46 16.51 -12.58
N ILE A 276 12.93 16.19 -11.41
CA ILE A 276 13.67 16.03 -10.15
C ILE A 276 14.08 14.57 -10.01
N PRO A 277 15.37 14.23 -9.89
CA PRO A 277 15.84 12.85 -9.77
C PRO A 277 15.26 12.10 -8.58
N GLU A 278 15.04 12.80 -7.46
CA GLU A 278 14.56 12.25 -6.19
C GLU A 278 13.02 12.29 -6.06
N SER A 279 12.26 12.43 -7.15
CA SER A 279 10.81 12.43 -7.05
C SER A 279 10.25 11.05 -6.70
N VAL A 280 9.16 11.04 -5.94
CA VAL A 280 8.48 9.81 -5.50
C VAL A 280 7.35 9.48 -6.47
N SER A 281 7.49 8.37 -7.19
CA SER A 281 6.46 7.77 -8.05
C SER A 281 5.84 6.61 -7.28
N ALA A 282 4.83 6.85 -6.45
CA ALA A 282 4.24 5.84 -5.57
C ALA A 282 2.77 5.51 -5.89
N SER A 283 2.12 6.33 -6.73
CA SER A 283 0.78 6.06 -7.24
C SER A 283 0.80 4.93 -8.26
N SER A 284 0.01 3.88 -8.06
CA SER A 284 -0.07 2.77 -9.02
C SER A 284 -0.84 3.18 -10.29
N PRO A 285 -0.49 2.64 -11.46
CA PRO A 285 -1.25 2.84 -12.69
C PRO A 285 -2.70 2.39 -12.53
N VAL A 286 -3.63 3.02 -13.25
CA VAL A 286 -5.00 2.56 -13.35
C VAL A 286 -5.42 2.47 -14.81
N VAL A 287 -6.36 1.57 -15.12
CA VAL A 287 -6.78 1.31 -16.48
C VAL A 287 -8.28 1.50 -16.66
N LEU A 288 -8.66 2.13 -17.76
CA LEU A 288 -10.02 2.15 -18.28
C LEU A 288 -10.03 1.46 -19.63
N GLN A 289 -10.83 0.43 -19.76
CA GLN A 289 -11.04 -0.20 -21.06
C GLN A 289 -12.07 0.62 -21.85
N SER A 290 -11.69 1.11 -23.02
CA SER A 290 -12.62 1.80 -23.89
C SER A 290 -13.83 0.92 -24.24
N SER A 291 -15.03 1.50 -24.23
CA SER A 291 -16.28 0.80 -24.54
C SER A 291 -16.29 0.18 -25.92
N ASP A 292 -15.58 0.78 -26.89
CA ASP A 292 -15.43 0.27 -28.26
C ASP A 292 -14.31 -0.77 -28.42
N LYS A 293 -13.56 -1.07 -27.33
CA LYS A 293 -12.44 -2.03 -27.28
C LYS A 293 -11.30 -1.77 -28.29
N LYS A 294 -11.24 -0.58 -28.89
CA LYS A 294 -10.21 -0.23 -29.87
C LYS A 294 -8.88 0.12 -29.20
N ALA A 295 -8.96 0.79 -28.05
CA ALA A 295 -7.79 1.13 -27.25
C ALA A 295 -8.06 0.91 -25.77
N ALA A 296 -7.01 0.69 -24.99
CA ALA A 296 -7.05 0.76 -23.54
C ALA A 296 -6.41 2.06 -23.09
N LEU A 297 -7.06 2.79 -22.18
CA LEU A 297 -6.51 3.99 -21.57
C LEU A 297 -5.83 3.61 -20.27
N VAL A 298 -4.55 3.96 -20.13
CA VAL A 298 -3.78 3.75 -18.91
C VAL A 298 -3.35 5.10 -18.37
N PHE A 299 -3.78 5.41 -17.16
CA PHE A 299 -3.40 6.62 -16.44
C PHE A 299 -2.26 6.33 -15.47
N VAL A 300 -1.29 7.22 -15.44
CA VAL A 300 -0.21 7.28 -14.45
C VAL A 300 -0.11 8.69 -13.89
N SER A 301 0.40 8.79 -12.67
CA SER A 301 0.60 10.09 -12.03
C SER A 301 1.86 10.10 -11.19
N GLU A 302 2.52 11.23 -11.18
CA GLU A 302 3.67 11.54 -10.35
C GLU A 302 3.56 12.96 -9.84
N SER A 303 3.90 13.18 -8.58
CA SER A 303 4.04 14.51 -7.98
C SER A 303 5.23 15.28 -8.58
N TYR A 304 5.64 16.35 -7.94
CA TYR A 304 6.83 17.15 -8.26
C TYR A 304 6.78 17.78 -9.66
N GLY A 305 5.59 18.21 -10.07
CA GLY A 305 5.38 18.94 -11.32
C GLY A 305 5.21 18.08 -12.57
N ALA A 306 5.26 16.73 -12.45
CA ALA A 306 4.97 15.85 -13.57
C ALA A 306 3.45 15.77 -13.85
N GLY A 307 2.64 15.77 -12.80
CA GLY A 307 1.19 15.63 -12.91
C GLY A 307 0.73 14.25 -13.34
N GLY A 308 -0.44 14.19 -13.96
CA GLY A 308 -1.03 12.99 -14.53
C GLY A 308 -0.87 12.93 -16.04
N ALA A 309 -0.74 11.72 -16.58
CA ALA A 309 -0.79 11.45 -18.01
C ALA A 309 -1.61 10.20 -18.29
N CYS A 310 -2.42 10.25 -19.33
CA CYS A 310 -3.16 9.11 -19.85
C CYS A 310 -2.64 8.70 -21.20
N PHE A 311 -2.34 7.43 -21.34
CA PHE A 311 -1.83 6.84 -22.57
C PHE A 311 -2.88 5.91 -23.18
N SER A 312 -3.08 6.06 -24.47
CA SER A 312 -3.91 5.17 -25.29
C SER A 312 -3.03 4.07 -25.88
N ILE A 313 -3.34 2.82 -25.55
CA ILE A 313 -2.62 1.64 -26.01
C ILE A 313 -3.46 0.92 -27.03
N ALA A 314 -2.99 0.84 -28.28
CA ALA A 314 -3.67 0.18 -29.38
C ALA A 314 -3.47 -1.36 -29.35
N LYS A 315 -4.16 -2.10 -30.23
CA LYS A 315 -4.06 -3.57 -30.29
C LYS A 315 -2.67 -4.10 -30.61
N ASP A 316 -1.88 -3.35 -31.35
CA ASP A 316 -0.48 -3.65 -31.66
C ASP A 316 0.50 -3.18 -30.60
N PHE A 317 -0.01 -2.68 -29.47
CA PHE A 317 0.73 -2.08 -28.36
C PHE A 317 1.46 -0.78 -28.71
N SER A 318 1.16 -0.15 -29.85
CA SER A 318 1.58 1.23 -30.09
C SER A 318 0.92 2.17 -29.08
N VAL A 319 1.68 3.18 -28.62
CA VAL A 319 1.25 4.09 -27.55
C VAL A 319 1.15 5.51 -28.08
N THR A 320 0.07 6.19 -27.73
CA THR A 320 -0.09 7.63 -27.94
C THR A 320 -0.53 8.29 -26.63
N THR A 321 -0.12 9.53 -26.40
CA THR A 321 -0.64 10.33 -25.30
C THR A 321 -2.07 10.75 -25.62
N ALA A 322 -3.03 10.25 -24.83
CA ALA A 322 -4.43 10.64 -24.98
C ALA A 322 -4.65 12.06 -24.41
N TRP A 323 -4.13 12.31 -23.19
CA TRP A 323 -4.19 13.61 -22.55
C TRP A 323 -3.17 13.72 -21.40
N LYS A 324 -2.94 14.96 -20.93
CA LYS A 324 -2.13 15.27 -19.74
C LYS A 324 -2.91 16.18 -18.81
N ALA A 325 -2.70 16.00 -17.50
CA ALA A 325 -3.27 16.83 -16.43
C ALA A 325 -2.15 17.25 -15.47
N PRO A 326 -1.42 18.35 -15.75
CA PRO A 326 -0.24 18.76 -14.95
C PRO A 326 -0.58 19.02 -13.47
N GLU A 327 -1.80 19.49 -13.19
CA GLU A 327 -2.26 19.78 -11.83
C GLU A 327 -2.75 18.53 -11.07
N PHE A 328 -2.83 17.36 -11.72
CA PHE A 328 -3.29 16.12 -11.11
C PHE A 328 -2.11 15.21 -10.76
N GLY A 329 -1.19 15.75 -9.98
CA GLY A 329 -0.03 15.03 -9.46
C GLY A 329 -0.32 14.35 -8.13
N LEU A 330 -0.46 13.03 -8.13
CA LEU A 330 -0.71 12.21 -6.95
C LEU A 330 0.61 11.81 -6.30
N TYR A 331 0.69 11.87 -4.97
CA TYR A 331 1.93 11.61 -4.25
C TYR A 331 2.14 10.11 -3.98
N TRP A 332 1.23 9.47 -3.23
CA TRP A 332 1.35 8.07 -2.83
C TRP A 332 0.07 7.25 -3.03
N MET A 333 -1.06 7.90 -3.14
CA MET A 333 -2.32 7.19 -3.31
C MET A 333 -2.56 6.76 -4.76
N THR A 334 -3.17 5.61 -4.94
CA THR A 334 -3.70 5.18 -6.24
C THR A 334 -5.05 5.85 -6.48
N PRO A 335 -5.28 6.46 -7.66
CA PRO A 335 -6.56 7.10 -7.93
C PRO A 335 -7.69 6.09 -8.04
N LEU A 336 -8.89 6.53 -7.69
CA LEU A 336 -10.10 5.73 -7.81
C LEU A 336 -10.71 5.88 -9.21
N VAL A 337 -10.94 4.77 -9.88
CA VAL A 337 -11.73 4.73 -11.13
C VAL A 337 -13.18 4.35 -10.81
N LYS A 338 -14.09 5.23 -11.17
CA LYS A 338 -15.55 4.97 -11.19
C LYS A 338 -16.05 5.40 -12.55
N GLU A 339 -16.03 4.49 -13.49
CA GLU A 339 -16.25 4.74 -14.92
C GLU A 339 -17.43 5.67 -15.20
N PRO A 340 -17.26 6.71 -16.03
CA PRO A 340 -16.05 7.05 -16.79
C PRO A 340 -15.14 8.09 -16.07
N PHE A 341 -15.18 8.16 -14.76
CA PHE A 341 -14.51 9.19 -13.95
C PHE A 341 -13.28 8.66 -13.21
N LEU A 342 -12.34 9.57 -12.97
CA LEU A 342 -11.13 9.36 -12.20
C LEU A 342 -11.10 10.36 -11.04
N PHE A 343 -10.83 9.88 -9.82
CA PHE A 343 -10.78 10.71 -8.62
C PHE A 343 -9.47 10.51 -7.87
N GLY A 344 -8.90 11.58 -7.34
CA GLY A 344 -7.68 11.51 -6.53
C GLY A 344 -7.41 12.78 -5.76
N PHE A 345 -6.61 12.67 -4.71
CA PHE A 345 -6.10 13.83 -3.97
C PHE A 345 -4.78 14.26 -4.59
N ALA A 346 -4.78 15.39 -5.28
CA ALA A 346 -3.59 16.01 -5.83
C ALA A 346 -2.98 17.00 -4.83
N GLY A 347 -1.66 17.11 -4.83
CA GLY A 347 -0.91 18.01 -3.96
C GLY A 347 0.31 17.33 -3.33
N GLN A 348 1.42 18.07 -3.22
CA GLN A 348 2.67 17.55 -2.68
C GLN A 348 2.67 17.41 -1.16
N ASN A 349 1.80 18.16 -0.47
CA ASN A 349 1.67 18.14 0.98
C ASN A 349 0.20 18.23 1.40
N GLU A 350 -0.05 17.99 2.66
CA GLU A 350 -1.40 17.97 3.25
C GLU A 350 -2.18 19.28 3.11
N ARG A 351 -1.46 20.41 3.08
CA ARG A 351 -2.10 21.76 3.01
C ARG A 351 -2.56 22.11 1.61
N LEU A 352 -1.96 21.49 0.60
CA LEU A 352 -2.27 21.73 -0.81
C LEU A 352 -3.05 20.56 -1.43
N ALA A 353 -3.47 19.59 -0.62
CA ALA A 353 -4.19 18.44 -1.11
C ALA A 353 -5.65 18.77 -1.37
N GLU A 354 -6.07 18.68 -2.62
CA GLU A 354 -7.44 18.84 -3.06
C GLU A 354 -7.94 17.56 -3.72
N LEU A 355 -9.18 17.19 -3.44
CA LEU A 355 -9.86 16.11 -4.15
C LEU A 355 -10.32 16.65 -5.50
N ILE A 356 -9.89 15.97 -6.56
CA ILE A 356 -10.15 16.35 -7.94
C ILE A 356 -10.91 15.22 -8.65
N GLY A 357 -11.94 15.58 -9.39
CA GLY A 357 -12.65 14.69 -10.31
C GLY A 357 -12.32 15.02 -11.76
N ILE A 358 -11.95 14.00 -12.53
CA ILE A 358 -11.55 14.10 -13.93
C ILE A 358 -12.43 13.17 -14.77
N ASP A 359 -12.84 13.64 -15.95
CA ASP A 359 -13.35 12.77 -17.01
C ASP A 359 -12.19 11.93 -17.56
N PHE A 360 -12.23 10.62 -17.38
CA PHE A 360 -11.10 9.74 -17.71
C PHE A 360 -10.87 9.66 -19.24
N LEU A 361 -11.90 9.83 -20.04
CA LEU A 361 -11.76 9.75 -21.51
C LEU A 361 -11.06 10.98 -22.09
N THR A 362 -11.33 12.16 -21.52
CA THR A 362 -10.89 13.45 -22.11
C THR A 362 -9.78 14.13 -21.30
N GLY A 363 -9.58 13.74 -20.04
CA GLY A 363 -8.66 14.40 -19.12
C GLY A 363 -9.18 15.74 -18.59
N LYS A 364 -10.44 16.11 -18.90
CA LYS A 364 -11.03 17.35 -18.45
C LYS A 364 -11.27 17.29 -16.94
N GLU A 365 -10.73 18.26 -16.22
CA GLU A 365 -11.12 18.48 -14.83
C GLU A 365 -12.61 18.88 -14.77
N LEU A 366 -13.37 18.15 -13.97
CA LEU A 366 -14.79 18.38 -13.76
C LEU A 366 -15.00 19.33 -12.59
N TRP A 367 -14.26 19.09 -11.52
CA TRP A 367 -14.30 19.88 -10.29
C TRP A 367 -13.09 19.56 -9.40
N ARG A 368 -12.84 20.46 -8.45
CA ARG A 368 -11.93 20.26 -7.31
C ARG A 368 -12.54 20.78 -6.03
N THR A 369 -12.18 20.19 -4.91
CA THR A 369 -12.69 20.59 -3.60
C THR A 369 -11.74 20.18 -2.48
N ASP A 370 -11.73 20.99 -1.43
CA ASP A 370 -11.18 20.60 -0.14
C ASP A 370 -12.29 19.92 0.68
N LEU A 371 -12.04 18.73 1.22
CA LEU A 371 -13.00 18.05 2.10
C LEU A 371 -13.04 18.61 3.52
N GLY A 372 -12.22 19.63 3.81
CA GLY A 372 -12.12 20.28 5.12
C GLY A 372 -11.23 19.52 6.10
N GLY A 373 -10.78 20.25 7.13
CA GLY A 373 -9.72 19.87 8.05
C GLY A 373 -9.69 18.43 8.51
N GLY A 374 -8.50 17.85 8.47
CA GLY A 374 -8.21 16.48 8.90
C GLY A 374 -8.13 15.45 7.79
N PHE A 375 -8.54 15.75 6.56
CA PHE A 375 -8.33 14.82 5.45
C PHE A 375 -6.93 14.93 4.87
N GLY A 376 -6.44 16.13 4.56
CA GLY A 376 -5.17 16.26 3.84
C GLY A 376 -5.17 15.39 2.57
N ARG A 377 -4.08 14.67 2.36
CA ARG A 377 -4.04 13.57 1.37
C ARG A 377 -4.78 12.37 1.94
N ALA A 378 -5.55 11.68 1.13
CA ALA A 378 -6.36 10.58 1.61
C ALA A 378 -6.38 9.40 0.63
N SER A 379 -6.74 8.23 1.10
CA SER A 379 -6.93 7.02 0.29
C SER A 379 -8.38 6.60 0.22
N PHE A 380 -8.72 5.84 -0.84
CA PHE A 380 -10.09 5.38 -1.10
C PHE A 380 -10.21 3.87 -1.09
N LEU A 381 -11.35 3.38 -0.59
CA LEU A 381 -11.87 2.05 -0.87
C LEU A 381 -13.23 2.18 -1.56
N ASN A 382 -13.39 1.48 -2.67
CA ASN A 382 -14.71 1.30 -3.30
C ASN A 382 -15.35 0.05 -2.71
N VAL A 383 -16.35 0.21 -1.88
CA VAL A 383 -16.99 -0.89 -1.14
C VAL A 383 -18.45 -0.55 -0.83
N ASP A 384 -19.30 -1.56 -0.81
CA ASP A 384 -20.73 -1.43 -0.49
C ASP A 384 -21.42 -0.31 -1.29
N GLN A 385 -21.13 -0.25 -2.60
CA GLN A 385 -21.63 0.74 -3.56
C GLN A 385 -21.29 2.19 -3.22
N SER A 386 -20.39 2.42 -2.28
CA SER A 386 -19.98 3.72 -1.77
C SER A 386 -18.45 3.83 -1.72
N ILE A 387 -17.96 5.04 -1.50
CA ILE A 387 -16.53 5.30 -1.38
C ILE A 387 -16.20 5.59 0.07
N LEU A 388 -15.40 4.72 0.69
CA LEU A 388 -14.81 4.96 1.99
C LEU A 388 -13.49 5.70 1.81
N CYS A 389 -13.33 6.84 2.48
CA CYS A 389 -12.16 7.70 2.42
C CYS A 389 -11.47 7.77 3.77
N LEU A 390 -10.19 7.43 3.83
CA LEU A 390 -9.35 7.58 5.02
C LEU A 390 -8.35 8.71 4.80
N GLY A 391 -8.50 9.78 5.60
CA GLY A 391 -7.62 10.94 5.58
C GLY A 391 -6.30 10.73 6.30
N GLU A 392 -5.31 11.53 5.94
CA GLU A 392 -3.93 11.49 6.43
C GLU A 392 -3.78 11.65 7.95
N PHE A 393 -4.79 12.23 8.61
CA PHE A 393 -4.79 12.46 10.05
C PHE A 393 -5.78 11.57 10.83
N GLY A 394 -6.29 10.50 10.20
CA GLY A 394 -7.17 9.52 10.81
C GLY A 394 -8.66 9.86 10.78
N ASP A 395 -9.08 10.78 9.89
CA ASP A 395 -10.50 11.00 9.59
C ASP A 395 -11.02 9.94 8.64
N LEU A 396 -12.18 9.39 8.90
CA LEU A 396 -12.87 8.41 8.05
C LEU A 396 -14.18 8.98 7.58
N ALA A 397 -14.50 8.87 6.30
CA ALA A 397 -15.77 9.33 5.75
C ALA A 397 -16.31 8.42 4.65
N TRP A 398 -17.64 8.32 4.57
CA TRP A 398 -18.33 7.86 3.39
C TRP A 398 -18.53 9.02 2.43
N LEU A 399 -18.11 8.85 1.19
CA LEU A 399 -18.23 9.85 0.12
C LEU A 399 -19.17 9.35 -0.98
N GLU A 400 -19.94 10.28 -1.50
CA GLU A 400 -20.60 10.17 -2.80
C GLU A 400 -19.81 11.00 -3.80
N LEU A 401 -19.20 10.33 -4.79
CA LEU A 401 -18.44 10.97 -5.86
C LEU A 401 -19.19 10.85 -7.18
N SER A 402 -19.34 11.96 -7.87
CA SER A 402 -20.06 12.08 -9.15
C SER A 402 -19.34 13.05 -10.09
N LYS A 403 -19.89 13.22 -11.30
CA LYS A 403 -19.42 14.26 -12.24
C LYS A 403 -19.63 15.70 -11.73
N ASP A 404 -20.51 15.91 -10.75
CA ASP A 404 -20.93 17.23 -10.27
C ASP A 404 -20.23 17.62 -8.95
N GLY A 405 -19.45 16.71 -8.34
CA GLY A 405 -18.73 16.99 -7.11
C GLY A 405 -18.61 15.81 -6.17
N ALA A 406 -18.05 16.09 -4.98
CA ALA A 406 -17.92 15.19 -3.85
C ALA A 406 -18.83 15.63 -2.72
N LYS A 407 -19.53 14.68 -2.08
CA LYS A 407 -20.37 14.91 -0.91
C LYS A 407 -20.02 13.95 0.21
N ILE A 408 -19.74 14.49 1.39
CA ILE A 408 -19.59 13.69 2.60
C ILE A 408 -20.98 13.24 3.07
N LYS A 409 -21.19 11.95 3.17
CA LYS A 409 -22.46 11.33 3.64
C LYS A 409 -22.45 11.18 5.16
N SER A 410 -21.33 10.70 5.70
CA SER A 410 -21.07 10.59 7.13
C SER A 410 -19.56 10.64 7.38
N ARG A 411 -19.16 11.07 8.56
CA ARG A 411 -17.74 11.25 8.94
C ARG A 411 -17.55 10.91 10.41
N THR A 412 -16.40 10.35 10.74
CA THR A 412 -15.94 10.10 12.10
C THR A 412 -14.44 10.29 12.21
N LYS A 413 -13.92 10.47 13.42
CA LYS A 413 -12.51 10.49 13.73
C LYS A 413 -12.12 9.15 14.35
N LEU A 414 -11.13 8.46 13.80
CA LEU A 414 -10.63 7.20 14.34
C LEU A 414 -9.54 7.44 15.41
N PHE A 415 -8.63 8.34 15.11
CA PHE A 415 -7.55 8.81 15.98
C PHE A 415 -6.99 10.12 15.41
N ASN A 416 -6.08 10.77 16.12
CA ASN A 416 -5.38 11.94 15.63
C ASN A 416 -3.87 11.66 15.61
N ALA A 417 -3.36 11.29 14.42
CA ALA A 417 -1.96 11.01 14.17
C ALA A 417 -1.62 11.38 12.72
N PRO A 418 -0.45 11.96 12.44
CA PRO A 418 -0.03 12.27 11.10
C PRO A 418 0.31 11.01 10.29
N GLU A 419 0.50 11.19 8.98
CA GLU A 419 1.03 10.18 8.07
C GLU A 419 0.25 8.85 8.06
N THR A 420 -1.08 8.92 8.22
CA THR A 420 -1.97 7.76 8.03
C THR A 420 -2.08 7.46 6.54
N TRP A 421 -0.94 7.18 5.90
CA TRP A 421 -0.83 6.98 4.45
C TRP A 421 -1.15 5.55 4.01
N THR A 422 -1.24 4.66 4.96
CA THR A 422 -1.54 3.25 4.70
C THR A 422 -2.99 3.08 4.26
N LEU A 423 -3.21 2.43 3.11
CA LEU A 423 -4.55 2.05 2.68
C LEU A 423 -5.20 1.15 3.75
N PRO A 424 -6.41 1.44 4.24
CA PRO A 424 -7.10 0.56 5.15
C PRO A 424 -7.48 -0.75 4.44
N ALA A 425 -7.65 -1.82 5.21
CA ALA A 425 -8.17 -3.08 4.71
C ALA A 425 -9.54 -3.36 5.30
N ILE A 426 -10.39 -4.02 4.52
CA ILE A 426 -11.69 -4.46 4.99
C ILE A 426 -11.85 -5.96 4.72
N SER A 427 -12.28 -6.70 5.74
CA SER A 427 -12.53 -8.12 5.61
C SER A 427 -13.59 -8.58 6.61
N ARG A 428 -14.64 -9.24 6.12
CA ARG A 428 -15.75 -9.78 6.92
C ARG A 428 -16.45 -8.72 7.78
N GLY A 429 -16.60 -7.52 7.23
CA GLY A 429 -17.20 -6.38 7.91
C GLY A 429 -16.33 -5.77 9.02
N LEU A 430 -15.05 -6.11 9.08
CA LEU A 430 -14.08 -5.50 10.00
C LEU A 430 -13.15 -4.58 9.24
N LEU A 431 -12.93 -3.38 9.77
CA LEU A 431 -12.04 -2.37 9.19
C LEU A 431 -10.72 -2.35 9.96
N TYR A 432 -9.62 -2.52 9.26
CA TYR A 432 -8.26 -2.51 9.83
C TYR A 432 -7.51 -1.28 9.36
N VAL A 433 -7.07 -0.48 10.32
CA VAL A 433 -6.37 0.79 10.04
C VAL A 433 -5.04 0.82 10.78
N SER A 434 -3.98 1.17 10.08
CA SER A 434 -2.66 1.39 10.67
C SER A 434 -2.50 2.85 11.06
N GLN A 435 -2.26 3.12 12.34
CA GLN A 435 -1.66 4.36 12.82
C GLN A 435 -0.15 4.19 12.72
N ASN A 436 0.51 4.95 11.85
CA ASN A 436 1.93 4.76 11.54
C ASN A 436 2.87 5.56 12.43
N GLU A 437 2.43 6.74 12.86
CA GLU A 437 3.18 7.67 13.69
C GLU A 437 2.52 7.85 15.06
N PRO A 438 3.28 8.30 16.07
CA PRO A 438 2.69 8.66 17.35
C PRO A 438 1.58 9.70 17.18
N GLY A 439 0.49 9.51 17.90
CA GLY A 439 -0.65 10.42 17.89
C GLY A 439 -0.71 11.33 19.07
N GLU A 440 -1.72 12.20 19.07
CA GLU A 440 -2.04 13.03 20.24
C GLU A 440 -2.29 12.17 21.47
N GLY A 441 -1.92 12.70 22.65
CA GLY A 441 -2.01 11.96 23.90
C GLY A 441 -0.94 10.87 24.08
N GLY A 442 0.08 10.80 23.17
CA GLY A 442 1.20 9.87 23.28
C GLY A 442 0.88 8.45 22.83
N THR A 443 -0.21 8.26 22.06
CA THR A 443 -0.51 6.93 21.49
C THR A 443 0.60 6.52 20.53
N GLN A 444 1.10 5.29 20.71
CA GLN A 444 2.17 4.74 19.88
C GLN A 444 1.63 4.13 18.59
N PRO A 445 2.47 3.93 17.54
CA PRO A 445 2.09 3.25 16.33
C PRO A 445 1.44 1.88 16.60
N ARG A 446 0.32 1.62 15.94
CA ARG A 446 -0.50 0.43 16.16
C ARG A 446 -1.34 0.08 14.95
N ILE A 447 -1.79 -1.16 14.87
CA ILE A 447 -2.93 -1.55 14.03
C ILE A 447 -4.18 -1.62 14.87
N VAL A 448 -5.28 -1.09 14.37
CA VAL A 448 -6.58 -1.05 15.06
C VAL A 448 -7.61 -1.77 14.20
N CYS A 449 -8.36 -2.66 14.82
CA CYS A 449 -9.52 -3.32 14.22
C CYS A 449 -10.80 -2.68 14.75
N TYR A 450 -11.63 -2.20 13.85
CA TYR A 450 -12.93 -1.60 14.14
C TYR A 450 -14.06 -2.53 13.70
N ASP A 451 -15.13 -2.60 14.49
CA ASP A 451 -16.38 -3.18 14.03
C ASP A 451 -17.04 -2.22 13.03
N PHE A 452 -17.10 -2.65 11.79
CA PHE A 452 -17.62 -1.86 10.67
C PHE A 452 -18.88 -2.50 10.05
N ARG A 453 -19.49 -3.44 10.80
CA ARG A 453 -20.69 -4.16 10.38
C ARG A 453 -21.92 -3.28 10.56
N GLY A 454 -22.69 -3.14 9.47
CA GLY A 454 -24.02 -2.57 9.50
C GLY A 454 -25.08 -3.55 10.04
N LYS A 455 -26.24 -3.01 10.37
CA LYS A 455 -27.42 -3.80 10.76
C LYS A 455 -28.25 -4.18 9.54
#